data_990d10ec18abbef9883623c7c16e308a
#
_entry.id   990d10ec18abbef9883623c7c16e308a
#
_cell.length_a   1.000
_cell.length_b   1.000
_cell.length_c   1.000
_cell.angle_alpha   90.00
_cell.angle_beta   90.00
_cell.angle_gamma   90.00
#
_symmetry.space_group_name_H-M   'P 1'
#
loop_
_entity.id
_entity.type
_entity.pdbx_description
1 polymer ?
#
loop_
_entity_poly.entity_id
_entity_poly.type
_entity_poly.pdbx_seq_one_letter_code
_entity_poly.pdbx_strand_id
1 'polypeptide(L)'
;MSLYGVYDPDNVFARILRRDLPSHRVYEDDDVLAFLDAYPQAPGHTLIIPKHGQARNFLELDDRAITPLFSCAKRLMKVIVAELEPVGVQMLQCNGGDGGQSVFHFHIHLVPRWKGQPLGLHAQTPGDAAELAKLAERLRRRVETMSFEQEWWT
;
A
#
# COMPACT_ATOMS: atom_id res chain seq x y z
N MET A 1 -12.37 14.50 -8.75
CA MET A 1 -11.41 15.45 -8.13
C MET A 1 -10.20 15.60 -9.03
N SER A 2 -9.72 16.83 -9.16
CA SER A 2 -8.63 17.15 -10.07
C SER A 2 -7.25 16.81 -9.51
N LEU A 3 -6.22 16.94 -10.34
CA LEU A 3 -4.81 16.85 -9.92
C LEU A 3 -4.47 17.88 -8.83
N TYR A 4 -5.09 19.03 -8.88
CA TYR A 4 -4.84 20.15 -7.96
C TYR A 4 -6.02 20.37 -7.02
N GLY A 5 -5.75 20.83 -5.81
CA GLY A 5 -6.79 21.11 -4.82
C GLY A 5 -6.24 21.25 -3.42
N VAL A 6 -7.13 21.37 -2.46
CA VAL A 6 -6.78 21.47 -1.05
C VAL A 6 -6.73 20.07 -0.46
N TYR A 7 -5.72 19.79 0.34
CA TYR A 7 -5.64 18.54 1.09
C TYR A 7 -6.74 18.49 2.16
N ASP A 8 -7.50 17.41 2.18
CA ASP A 8 -8.48 17.16 3.24
C ASP A 8 -7.79 16.41 4.40
N PRO A 9 -7.62 17.07 5.57
CA PRO A 9 -6.98 16.43 6.72
C PRO A 9 -7.82 15.28 7.30
N ASP A 10 -9.07 15.16 6.92
CA ASP A 10 -9.99 14.11 7.36
C ASP A 10 -10.20 13.00 6.33
N ASN A 11 -9.38 12.96 5.28
CA ASN A 11 -9.38 11.82 4.39
C ASN A 11 -9.08 10.52 5.15
N VAL A 12 -9.53 9.39 4.61
CA VAL A 12 -9.49 8.10 5.31
C VAL A 12 -8.06 7.69 5.71
N PHE A 13 -7.03 8.00 4.92
CA PHE A 13 -5.65 7.63 5.25
C PHE A 13 -5.04 8.53 6.31
N ALA A 14 -5.35 9.82 6.30
CA ALA A 14 -4.97 10.73 7.38
C ALA A 14 -5.59 10.29 8.72
N ARG A 15 -6.83 9.83 8.70
CA ARG A 15 -7.51 9.31 9.90
C ARG A 15 -6.89 7.99 10.39
N ILE A 16 -6.44 7.12 9.47
CA ILE A 16 -5.69 5.92 9.82
C ILE A 16 -4.34 6.29 10.48
N LEU A 17 -3.62 7.26 9.93
CA LEU A 17 -2.35 7.73 10.51
C LEU A 17 -2.52 8.26 11.93
N ARG A 18 -3.61 9.01 12.20
CA ARG A 18 -3.93 9.50 13.54
C ARG A 18 -4.52 8.45 14.48
N ARG A 19 -4.78 7.23 13.97
CA ARG A 19 -5.43 6.14 14.68
C ARG A 19 -6.90 6.40 15.03
N ASP A 20 -7.55 7.31 14.29
CA ASP A 20 -9.00 7.55 14.37
C ASP A 20 -9.80 6.43 13.67
N LEU A 21 -9.16 5.73 12.73
CA LEU A 21 -9.70 4.57 12.05
C LEU A 21 -8.74 3.38 12.17
N PRO A 22 -9.29 2.16 12.32
CA PRO A 22 -8.48 0.95 12.31
C PRO A 22 -7.92 0.66 10.93
N SER A 23 -6.79 -0.06 10.87
CA SER A 23 -6.21 -0.60 9.65
C SER A 23 -5.57 -1.96 9.92
N HIS A 24 -5.44 -2.78 8.88
CA HIS A 24 -4.73 -4.06 8.96
C HIS A 24 -3.26 -3.83 8.61
N ARG A 25 -2.51 -3.34 9.59
CA ARG A 25 -1.12 -2.93 9.45
C ARG A 25 -0.21 -4.10 9.10
N VAL A 26 0.66 -3.88 8.12
CA VAL A 26 1.69 -4.83 7.68
C VAL A 26 3.09 -4.37 8.10
N TYR A 27 3.38 -3.07 7.97
CA TYR A 27 4.68 -2.49 8.31
C TYR A 27 4.53 -1.01 8.66
N GLU A 28 5.34 -0.54 9.58
CA GLU A 28 5.42 0.87 9.93
C GLU A 28 6.82 1.20 10.43
N ASP A 29 7.35 2.34 10.00
CA ASP A 29 8.55 2.96 10.55
C ASP A 29 8.30 4.47 10.74
N ASP A 30 9.35 5.27 10.89
CA ASP A 30 9.20 6.71 11.12
C ASP A 30 8.66 7.46 9.88
N ASP A 31 8.85 6.92 8.68
CA ASP A 31 8.56 7.62 7.42
C ASP A 31 7.32 7.09 6.70
N VAL A 32 7.01 5.80 6.85
CA VAL A 32 5.97 5.13 6.07
C VAL A 32 5.07 4.26 6.94
N LEU A 33 3.82 4.09 6.48
CA LEU A 33 2.87 3.11 6.98
C LEU A 33 2.37 2.28 5.82
N ALA A 34 2.37 0.96 6.00
CA ALA A 34 1.80 0.01 5.04
C ALA A 34 0.73 -0.85 5.70
N PHE A 35 -0.39 -1.01 5.03
CA PHE A 35 -1.55 -1.77 5.52
C PHE A 35 -2.30 -2.42 4.36
N LEU A 36 -3.08 -3.46 4.65
CA LEU A 36 -3.91 -4.11 3.64
C LEU A 36 -5.07 -3.20 3.25
N ASP A 37 -5.38 -3.19 1.96
CA ASP A 37 -6.56 -2.48 1.46
C ASP A 37 -7.83 -3.16 2.02
N ALA A 38 -8.74 -2.35 2.56
CA ALA A 38 -10.02 -2.83 3.06
C ALA A 38 -10.95 -3.31 1.92
N TYR A 39 -10.68 -2.88 0.69
CA TYR A 39 -11.35 -3.32 -0.55
C TYR A 39 -10.34 -3.98 -1.49
N PRO A 40 -9.83 -5.16 -1.13
CA PRO A 40 -8.70 -5.76 -1.84
C PRO A 40 -9.11 -6.25 -3.24
N GLN A 41 -8.28 -5.94 -4.22
CA GLN A 41 -8.42 -6.51 -5.57
C GLN A 41 -7.96 -7.98 -5.62
N ALA A 42 -7.10 -8.36 -4.69
CA ALA A 42 -6.59 -9.71 -4.52
C ALA A 42 -6.07 -9.89 -3.09
N PRO A 43 -5.94 -11.13 -2.59
CA PRO A 43 -5.30 -11.37 -1.29
C PRO A 43 -3.90 -10.75 -1.25
N GLY A 44 -3.61 -9.99 -0.21
CA GLY A 44 -2.31 -9.30 -0.07
C GLY A 44 -2.22 -7.93 -0.74
N HIS A 45 -3.31 -7.40 -1.30
CA HIS A 45 -3.37 -6.02 -1.79
C HIS A 45 -2.98 -5.06 -0.67
N THR A 46 -1.79 -4.47 -0.79
CA THR A 46 -1.17 -3.62 0.23
C THR A 46 -1.09 -2.19 -0.26
N LEU A 47 -1.36 -1.26 0.63
CA LEU A 47 -1.20 0.17 0.43
C LEU A 47 0.00 0.66 1.23
N ILE A 48 0.78 1.60 0.66
CA ILE A 48 1.91 2.24 1.31
C ILE A 48 1.71 3.73 1.25
N ILE A 49 1.73 4.39 2.40
CA ILE A 49 1.52 5.84 2.52
C ILE A 49 2.67 6.51 3.27
N PRO A 50 2.99 7.78 2.94
CA PRO A 50 3.91 8.57 3.75
C PRO A 50 3.25 8.98 5.07
N LYS A 51 4.02 9.04 6.13
CA LYS A 51 3.55 9.48 7.46
C LYS A 51 3.63 11.00 7.63
N HIS A 52 4.39 11.68 6.80
CA HIS A 52 4.65 13.10 6.88
C HIS A 52 4.16 13.84 5.63
N GLY A 53 3.80 15.10 5.83
CA GLY A 53 3.31 15.96 4.76
C GLY A 53 1.83 15.73 4.45
N GLN A 54 1.36 16.49 3.47
CA GLN A 54 -0.04 16.52 3.04
C GLN A 54 -0.15 16.38 1.51
N ALA A 55 0.75 15.59 0.92
CA ALA A 55 0.73 15.33 -0.51
C ALA A 55 -0.53 14.56 -0.91
N ARG A 56 -1.32 15.12 -1.82
CA ARG A 56 -2.51 14.47 -2.37
C ARG A 56 -2.13 13.44 -3.42
N ASN A 57 -1.09 13.73 -4.21
CA ASN A 57 -0.62 12.90 -5.30
C ASN A 57 0.90 13.05 -5.48
N PHE A 58 1.44 12.43 -6.52
CA PHE A 58 2.88 12.40 -6.76
C PHE A 58 3.47 13.78 -7.09
N LEU A 59 2.69 14.68 -7.68
CA LEU A 59 3.14 16.04 -7.99
C LEU A 59 3.44 16.87 -6.75
N GLU A 60 2.78 16.57 -5.64
CA GLU A 60 2.90 17.28 -4.36
C GLU A 60 3.84 16.58 -3.38
N LEU A 61 4.30 15.37 -3.72
CA LEU A 61 5.14 14.58 -2.82
C LEU A 61 6.52 15.24 -2.65
N ASP A 62 6.97 15.37 -1.40
CA ASP A 62 8.34 15.79 -1.10
C ASP A 62 9.34 14.76 -1.65
N ASP A 63 10.36 15.23 -2.36
CA ASP A 63 11.39 14.35 -2.94
C ASP A 63 12.07 13.45 -1.88
N ARG A 64 12.19 13.95 -0.64
CA ARG A 64 12.75 13.18 0.48
C ARG A 64 11.92 11.96 0.87
N ALA A 65 10.63 11.93 0.53
CA ALA A 65 9.75 10.81 0.78
C ALA A 65 9.87 9.69 -0.28
N ILE A 66 10.45 9.97 -1.43
CA ILE A 66 10.54 9.02 -2.55
C ILE A 66 11.31 7.76 -2.14
N THR A 67 12.53 7.92 -1.65
CA THR A 67 13.36 6.76 -1.26
C THR A 67 12.72 5.91 -0.16
N PRO A 68 12.23 6.45 0.96
CA PRO A 68 11.55 5.65 1.97
C PRO A 68 10.34 4.88 1.43
N LEU A 69 9.51 5.51 0.62
CA LEU A 69 8.30 4.90 0.05
C LEU A 69 8.64 3.76 -0.92
N PHE A 70 9.56 3.98 -1.86
CA PHE A 70 9.93 2.99 -2.87
C PHE A 70 10.78 1.87 -2.29
N SER A 71 11.65 2.16 -1.32
CA SER A 71 12.38 1.12 -0.57
C SER A 71 11.41 0.23 0.20
N CYS A 72 10.41 0.81 0.85
CA CYS A 72 9.35 0.05 1.51
C CYS A 72 8.57 -0.81 0.50
N ALA A 73 8.17 -0.24 -0.65
CA ALA A 73 7.46 -0.97 -1.69
C ALA A 73 8.26 -2.19 -2.18
N LYS A 74 9.56 -2.02 -2.45
CA LYS A 74 10.44 -3.13 -2.86
C LYS A 74 10.53 -4.21 -1.79
N ARG A 75 10.70 -3.82 -0.54
CA ARG A 75 10.78 -4.73 0.61
C ARG A 75 9.49 -5.53 0.78
N LEU A 76 8.34 -4.86 0.77
CA LEU A 76 7.05 -5.52 0.93
C LEU A 76 6.68 -6.39 -0.27
N MET A 77 7.07 -6.00 -1.49
CA MET A 77 6.89 -6.85 -2.65
C MET A 77 7.63 -8.19 -2.48
N LYS A 78 8.87 -8.16 -1.97
CA LYS A 78 9.62 -9.40 -1.65
C LYS A 78 8.90 -10.24 -0.61
N VAL A 79 8.36 -9.62 0.44
CA VAL A 79 7.59 -10.30 1.49
C VAL A 79 6.35 -10.97 0.89
N ILE A 80 5.58 -10.23 0.08
CA ILE A 80 4.37 -10.73 -0.59
C ILE A 80 4.70 -11.93 -1.48
N VAL A 81 5.76 -11.82 -2.28
CA VAL A 81 6.18 -12.91 -3.17
C VAL A 81 6.60 -14.15 -2.36
N ALA A 82 7.37 -13.97 -1.30
CA ALA A 82 7.83 -15.07 -0.46
C ALA A 82 6.70 -15.75 0.33
N GLU A 83 5.69 -14.99 0.74
CA GLU A 83 4.62 -15.50 1.61
C GLU A 83 3.41 -16.03 0.84
N LEU A 84 3.06 -15.40 -0.29
CA LEU A 84 1.83 -15.69 -1.04
C LEU A 84 2.07 -16.35 -2.39
N GLU A 85 3.31 -16.40 -2.85
CA GLU A 85 3.72 -17.04 -4.11
C GLU A 85 2.88 -16.63 -5.33
N PRO A 86 2.62 -15.31 -5.55
CA PRO A 86 1.92 -14.85 -6.74
C PRO A 86 2.78 -15.07 -8.00
N VAL A 87 2.14 -15.13 -9.17
CA VAL A 87 2.86 -15.20 -10.44
C VAL A 87 3.28 -13.83 -10.96
N GLY A 88 2.76 -12.76 -10.37
CA GLY A 88 3.13 -11.38 -10.65
C GLY A 88 2.65 -10.43 -9.57
N VAL A 89 3.19 -9.22 -9.56
CA VAL A 89 2.74 -8.15 -8.66
C VAL A 89 2.62 -6.87 -9.48
N GLN A 90 1.45 -6.22 -9.40
CA GLN A 90 1.30 -4.87 -9.91
C GLN A 90 1.70 -3.86 -8.84
N MET A 91 2.50 -2.88 -9.21
CA MET A 91 2.74 -1.68 -8.42
C MET A 91 2.07 -0.50 -9.13
N LEU A 92 1.12 0.15 -8.49
CA LEU A 92 0.30 1.20 -9.06
C LEU A 92 0.35 2.44 -8.18
N GLN A 93 0.36 3.61 -8.82
CA GLN A 93 0.17 4.90 -8.18
C GLN A 93 -0.67 5.76 -9.12
N CYS A 94 -1.78 6.30 -8.63
CA CYS A 94 -2.75 7.04 -9.43
C CYS A 94 -2.80 8.50 -9.00
N ASN A 95 -2.92 9.41 -9.97
CA ASN A 95 -2.93 10.85 -9.76
C ASN A 95 -4.20 11.47 -10.39
N GLY A 96 -5.03 12.08 -9.55
CA GLY A 96 -6.30 12.66 -9.95
C GLY A 96 -7.40 11.61 -10.14
N GLY A 97 -8.67 12.03 -10.03
CA GLY A 97 -9.83 11.14 -10.12
C GLY A 97 -9.92 10.41 -11.44
N ASP A 98 -9.75 11.11 -12.55
CA ASP A 98 -9.76 10.51 -13.89
C ASP A 98 -8.56 9.61 -14.16
N GLY A 99 -7.49 9.74 -13.38
CA GLY A 99 -6.34 8.84 -13.36
C GLY A 99 -6.52 7.61 -12.45
N GLY A 100 -7.69 7.46 -11.83
CA GLY A 100 -8.01 6.32 -10.97
C GLY A 100 -7.74 6.56 -9.48
N GLN A 101 -7.40 7.77 -9.06
CA GLN A 101 -7.21 8.08 -7.65
C GLN A 101 -8.54 8.24 -6.93
N SER A 102 -8.76 7.47 -5.86
CA SER A 102 -9.99 7.52 -5.05
C SER A 102 -9.80 8.20 -3.70
N VAL A 103 -8.63 8.07 -3.10
CA VAL A 103 -8.25 8.76 -1.84
C VAL A 103 -7.15 9.76 -2.12
N PHE A 104 -7.36 11.02 -1.74
CA PHE A 104 -6.44 12.12 -2.03
C PHE A 104 -5.44 12.35 -0.89
N HIS A 105 -4.75 11.29 -0.58
CA HIS A 105 -3.52 11.19 0.18
C HIS A 105 -2.62 10.25 -0.63
N PHE A 106 -1.38 10.66 -0.90
CA PHE A 106 -0.47 9.87 -1.73
C PHE A 106 -0.37 8.42 -1.24
N HIS A 107 -0.51 7.46 -2.14
CA HIS A 107 -0.36 6.06 -1.83
C HIS A 107 0.10 5.23 -3.02
N ILE A 108 0.84 4.17 -2.72
CA ILE A 108 1.28 3.16 -3.66
C ILE A 108 0.49 1.90 -3.38
N HIS A 109 -0.02 1.25 -4.44
CA HIS A 109 -0.64 -0.07 -4.36
C HIS A 109 0.37 -1.15 -4.75
N LEU A 110 0.40 -2.24 -3.99
CA LEU A 110 0.99 -3.52 -4.39
C LEU A 110 -0.13 -4.54 -4.48
N VAL A 111 -0.37 -5.07 -5.67
CA VAL A 111 -1.47 -6.02 -5.90
C VAL A 111 -0.90 -7.32 -6.45
N PRO A 112 -0.86 -8.39 -5.62
CA PRO A 112 -0.46 -9.71 -6.09
C PRO A 112 -1.43 -10.24 -7.13
N ARG A 113 -0.91 -11.00 -8.10
CA ARG A 113 -1.73 -11.57 -9.17
C ARG A 113 -1.42 -13.04 -9.38
N TRP A 114 -2.45 -13.81 -9.62
CA TRP A 114 -2.37 -15.21 -9.97
C TRP A 114 -2.99 -15.44 -11.34
N LYS A 115 -2.70 -16.58 -11.95
CA LYS A 115 -3.20 -16.93 -13.28
C LYS A 115 -4.73 -16.92 -13.32
N GLY A 116 -5.29 -16.32 -14.36
CA GLY A 116 -6.74 -16.29 -14.58
C GLY A 116 -7.49 -15.18 -13.85
N GLN A 117 -6.81 -14.33 -13.08
CA GLN A 117 -7.46 -13.18 -12.45
C GLN A 117 -7.50 -11.98 -13.41
N PRO A 118 -8.65 -11.29 -13.52
CA PRO A 118 -8.74 -10.06 -14.31
C PRO A 118 -7.94 -8.94 -13.65
N LEU A 119 -7.31 -8.10 -14.47
CA LEU A 119 -6.69 -6.87 -14.01
C LEU A 119 -7.77 -5.80 -13.83
N GLY A 120 -7.79 -5.14 -12.67
CA GLY A 120 -8.70 -4.04 -12.37
C GLY A 120 -7.97 -2.95 -11.59
N LEU A 121 -8.59 -1.77 -11.51
CA LEU A 121 -8.05 -0.64 -10.74
C LEU A 121 -8.66 -0.54 -9.34
N HIS A 122 -9.89 -0.98 -9.17
CA HIS A 122 -10.63 -0.89 -7.91
C HIS A 122 -11.48 -2.14 -7.68
N ALA A 123 -11.49 -2.60 -6.43
CA ALA A 123 -12.49 -3.53 -5.96
C ALA A 123 -13.64 -2.75 -5.31
N GLN A 124 -14.85 -3.26 -5.46
CA GLN A 124 -16.07 -2.64 -4.91
C GLN A 124 -16.59 -3.39 -3.67
N THR A 125 -16.03 -4.57 -3.40
CA THR A 125 -16.45 -5.41 -2.29
C THR A 125 -15.44 -5.33 -1.15
N PRO A 126 -15.86 -5.02 0.08
CA PRO A 126 -14.97 -5.05 1.22
C PRO A 126 -14.45 -6.47 1.48
N GLY A 127 -13.21 -6.57 1.92
CA GLY A 127 -12.63 -7.82 2.37
C GLY A 127 -13.21 -8.25 3.71
N ASP A 128 -13.13 -9.55 4.01
CA ASP A 128 -13.47 -10.08 5.33
C ASP A 128 -12.44 -9.61 6.36
N ALA A 129 -12.90 -8.92 7.41
CA ALA A 129 -12.01 -8.30 8.40
C ALA A 129 -11.16 -9.32 9.16
N ALA A 130 -11.69 -10.50 9.45
CA ALA A 130 -10.95 -11.55 10.15
C ALA A 130 -9.85 -12.15 9.26
N GLU A 131 -10.14 -12.37 7.99
CA GLU A 131 -9.15 -12.86 7.01
C GLU A 131 -8.07 -11.83 6.73
N LEU A 132 -8.44 -10.54 6.61
CA LEU A 132 -7.47 -9.45 6.46
C LEU A 132 -6.57 -9.35 7.70
N ALA A 133 -7.09 -9.49 8.90
CA ALA A 133 -6.31 -9.48 10.12
C ALA A 133 -5.29 -10.63 10.18
N LYS A 134 -5.70 -11.84 9.83
CA LYS A 134 -4.81 -13.01 9.75
C LYS A 134 -3.72 -12.82 8.71
N LEU A 135 -4.07 -12.33 7.54
CA LEU A 135 -3.13 -12.10 6.44
C LEU A 135 -2.12 -11.00 6.81
N ALA A 136 -2.58 -9.91 7.41
CA ALA A 136 -1.69 -8.85 7.89
C ALA A 136 -0.69 -9.37 8.93
N GLU A 137 -1.13 -10.23 9.84
CA GLU A 137 -0.25 -10.87 10.82
C GLU A 137 0.81 -11.75 10.17
N ARG A 138 0.43 -12.56 9.18
CA ARG A 138 1.38 -13.39 8.43
C ARG A 138 2.43 -12.54 7.72
N LEU A 139 2.02 -11.46 7.06
CA LEU A 139 2.93 -10.56 6.36
C LEU A 139 3.85 -9.81 7.34
N ARG A 140 3.33 -9.33 8.48
CA ARG A 140 4.17 -8.72 9.53
C ARG A 140 5.26 -9.65 10.02
N ARG A 141 4.91 -10.89 10.34
CA ARG A 141 5.89 -11.90 10.78
C ARG A 141 6.95 -12.16 9.71
N ARG A 142 6.54 -12.20 8.46
CA ARG A 142 7.48 -12.39 7.35
C ARG A 142 8.42 -11.20 7.20
N VAL A 143 7.94 -9.97 7.37
CA VAL A 143 8.78 -8.76 7.39
C VAL A 143 9.86 -8.88 8.47
N GLU A 144 9.49 -9.31 9.68
CA GLU A 144 10.40 -9.41 10.82
C GLU A 144 11.46 -10.51 10.64
N THR A 145 11.12 -11.61 9.99
CA THR A 145 11.98 -12.78 9.85
C THR A 145 12.78 -12.81 8.55
N MET A 146 12.41 -12.03 7.55
CA MET A 146 13.06 -12.03 6.25
C MET A 146 14.33 -11.16 6.29
N SER A 147 15.47 -11.75 5.91
CA SER A 147 16.68 -10.97 5.65
C SER A 147 16.52 -10.21 4.34
N PHE A 148 16.78 -8.89 4.37
CA PHE A 148 16.77 -8.03 3.18
C PHE A 148 18.19 -7.75 2.68
N GLU A 149 19.21 -8.44 3.24
CA GLU A 149 20.58 -8.31 2.80
C GLU A 149 20.79 -8.99 1.45
N GLN A 150 21.22 -8.23 0.53
CA GLN A 150 22.01 -8.41 -0.71
C GLN A 150 21.93 -9.66 -1.61
N GLU A 151 21.21 -10.71 -1.32
CA GLU A 151 21.31 -11.98 -2.08
C GLU A 151 20.42 -12.06 -3.35
N TRP A 152 19.90 -10.96 -3.85
CA TRP A 152 18.93 -10.98 -4.95
C TRP A 152 19.50 -10.66 -6.34
N TRP A 153 20.83 -10.64 -6.48
CA TRP A 153 21.51 -10.32 -7.73
C TRP A 153 22.36 -11.47 -8.31
N THR A 154 22.15 -12.68 -7.88
CA THR A 154 22.80 -13.88 -8.45
C THR A 154 21.84 -14.68 -9.29
#